data_f926ebbccab3a355032496154de81dc2
#
_entry.id   f926ebbccab3a355032496154de81dc2
#
_cell.length_a   1.000
_cell.length_b   1.000
_cell.length_c   1.000
_cell.angle_alpha   90.00
_cell.angle_beta   90.00
_cell.angle_gamma   90.00
#
_symmetry.space_group_name_H-M   'P 1'
#
loop_
_entity.id
_entity.type
_entity.pdbx_description
1 polymer ?
#
loop_
_entity_poly.entity_id
_entity_poly.type
_entity_poly.pdbx_seq_one_letter_code
_entity_poly.pdbx_strand_id
1 'polypeptide(L)'
;MNLPFRIQTEAGTEPVIAVDGAFDAPGLHLSHWPGNRTPEDLRHELSTGSALRFSALDAAERARRAEGCVAVANNHYDTDGCLAALAVLRPEWALAHRERLLDAAAAGDFFRAPSREAVAIDAAITNLCDPERSPLELNGLSDTERYEAATRAAFERVPLWLDGGLEGDAQLFEPEVAAWEADAQDLDGALFDDLVHLDYAVWTAPLDRSSTRADAVGWDPGRHALFGATLADRVLTLGPGAEGTRVRFLLSTASWFDLPERRPHPRPELAALAEQLNAEEGTASDADVRWRHQRQEGASPELGFGTEALPLFAEHAGAALRPSGLDPDRIKHLVTEAVRIAWSFSDDPEDDDGDWYVV
;
A
#
# COMPACT_ATOMS: atom_id res chain seq x y z
N MET A 1 -24.78 1.60 -16.20
CA MET A 1 -25.79 1.41 -15.14
C MET A 1 -25.91 2.73 -14.37
N ASN A 2 -27.11 3.11 -13.94
CA ASN A 2 -27.28 4.33 -13.15
C ASN A 2 -27.55 3.95 -11.68
N LEU A 3 -26.52 3.43 -11.01
CA LEU A 3 -26.58 3.05 -9.61
C LEU A 3 -26.01 4.19 -8.74
N PRO A 4 -26.61 4.47 -7.56
CA PRO A 4 -26.01 5.40 -6.62
C PRO A 4 -24.77 4.75 -5.97
N PHE A 5 -23.84 5.60 -5.51
CA PHE A 5 -22.75 5.18 -4.62
C PHE A 5 -23.13 5.41 -3.16
N ARG A 6 -22.69 4.51 -2.26
CA ARG A 6 -22.79 4.68 -0.80
C ARG A 6 -21.58 4.07 -0.08
N ILE A 7 -21.24 4.62 1.07
CA ILE A 7 -20.39 3.95 2.05
C ILE A 7 -21.26 3.03 2.91
N GLN A 8 -20.84 1.76 3.05
CA GLN A 8 -21.55 0.74 3.81
C GLN A 8 -20.58 -0.01 4.71
N THR A 9 -20.52 0.39 5.97
CA THR A 9 -19.58 -0.17 6.96
C THR A 9 -20.09 -1.44 7.66
N GLU A 10 -21.39 -1.73 7.54
CA GLU A 10 -22.03 -2.88 8.18
C GLU A 10 -22.55 -3.87 7.14
N ALA A 11 -22.74 -5.13 7.57
CA ALA A 11 -23.40 -6.14 6.77
C ALA A 11 -24.77 -5.66 6.27
N GLY A 12 -25.06 -5.91 4.98
CA GLY A 12 -26.28 -5.48 4.33
C GLY A 12 -27.12 -6.63 3.82
N THR A 13 -28.43 -6.45 3.73
CA THR A 13 -29.36 -7.44 3.17
C THR A 13 -29.70 -7.15 1.70
N GLU A 14 -29.44 -5.94 1.24
CA GLU A 14 -29.69 -5.53 -0.14
C GLU A 14 -28.49 -5.90 -1.02
N PRO A 15 -28.71 -6.47 -2.24
CA PRO A 15 -27.62 -6.71 -3.17
C PRO A 15 -26.95 -5.42 -3.62
N VAL A 16 -25.61 -5.42 -3.61
CA VAL A 16 -24.79 -4.29 -4.08
C VAL A 16 -23.68 -4.79 -5.01
N ILE A 17 -23.10 -3.87 -5.77
CA ILE A 17 -21.77 -4.07 -6.33
C ILE A 17 -20.79 -3.58 -5.25
N ALA A 18 -20.25 -4.52 -4.48
CA ALA A 18 -19.25 -4.23 -3.47
C ALA A 18 -17.88 -4.08 -4.15
N VAL A 19 -17.25 -2.93 -3.99
CA VAL A 19 -15.91 -2.68 -4.51
C VAL A 19 -14.93 -2.59 -3.36
N ASP A 20 -13.75 -3.10 -3.57
CA ASP A 20 -12.58 -3.03 -2.72
C ASP A 20 -12.77 -3.72 -1.36
N GLY A 21 -13.35 -3.08 -0.37
CA GLY A 21 -13.48 -3.68 0.96
C GLY A 21 -14.18 -5.04 1.00
N ALA A 22 -13.81 -5.87 1.98
CA ALA A 22 -14.51 -7.12 2.27
C ALA A 22 -15.58 -6.88 3.34
N PHE A 23 -16.84 -6.83 2.93
CA PHE A 23 -17.98 -6.74 3.84
C PHE A 23 -19.11 -7.69 3.40
N ASP A 24 -19.91 -8.15 4.34
CA ASP A 24 -20.95 -9.12 4.08
C ASP A 24 -22.21 -8.44 3.51
N ALA A 25 -22.33 -8.48 2.18
CA ALA A 25 -23.52 -8.06 1.44
C ALA A 25 -23.76 -9.00 0.27
N PRO A 26 -25.01 -9.31 -0.11
CA PRO A 26 -25.30 -10.03 -1.34
C PRO A 26 -24.96 -9.18 -2.56
N GLY A 27 -24.83 -9.83 -3.72
CA GLY A 27 -24.58 -9.18 -4.99
C GLY A 27 -23.21 -9.48 -5.57
N LEU A 28 -22.69 -8.57 -6.39
CA LEU A 28 -21.40 -8.72 -7.07
C LEU A 28 -20.28 -8.14 -6.20
N HIS A 29 -19.19 -8.88 -6.04
CA HIS A 29 -17.98 -8.41 -5.37
C HIS A 29 -16.87 -8.19 -6.40
N LEU A 30 -16.15 -7.07 -6.27
CA LEU A 30 -14.99 -6.67 -7.07
C LEU A 30 -13.91 -6.16 -6.12
N SER A 31 -13.23 -7.09 -5.44
CA SER A 31 -12.30 -6.83 -4.34
C SER A 31 -11.13 -7.81 -4.42
N HIS A 32 -9.99 -7.42 -3.88
CA HIS A 32 -8.81 -8.25 -3.68
C HIS A 32 -8.51 -8.51 -2.19
N TRP A 33 -9.36 -8.04 -1.30
CA TRP A 33 -9.19 -8.25 0.13
C TRP A 33 -9.30 -9.72 0.52
N PRO A 34 -8.65 -10.17 1.61
CA PRO A 34 -8.73 -11.55 2.08
C PRO A 34 -10.18 -12.00 2.28
N GLY A 35 -10.52 -13.17 1.72
CA GLY A 35 -11.88 -13.71 1.82
C GLY A 35 -12.91 -13.04 0.90
N ASN A 36 -12.48 -12.26 -0.09
CA ASN A 36 -13.37 -11.67 -1.09
C ASN A 36 -14.12 -12.76 -1.89
N ARG A 37 -15.21 -12.37 -2.55
CA ARG A 37 -16.06 -13.24 -3.39
C ARG A 37 -16.07 -12.79 -4.85
N THR A 38 -15.00 -12.12 -5.29
CA THR A 38 -14.87 -11.70 -6.69
C THR A 38 -14.88 -12.91 -7.62
N PRO A 39 -15.74 -12.93 -8.65
CA PRO A 39 -15.73 -13.99 -9.65
C PRO A 39 -14.35 -14.16 -10.29
N GLU A 40 -13.92 -15.41 -10.49
CA GLU A 40 -12.57 -15.76 -10.94
C GLU A 40 -12.15 -15.01 -12.22
N ASP A 41 -13.05 -14.91 -13.19
CA ASP A 41 -12.81 -14.19 -14.46
C ASP A 41 -12.71 -12.66 -14.31
N LEU A 42 -13.09 -12.11 -13.16
CA LEU A 42 -12.98 -10.69 -12.84
C LEU A 42 -11.86 -10.36 -11.85
N ARG A 43 -11.23 -11.37 -11.22
CA ARG A 43 -10.15 -11.16 -10.24
C ARG A 43 -8.97 -10.42 -10.86
N HIS A 44 -8.43 -9.47 -10.14
CA HIS A 44 -7.23 -8.72 -10.48
C HIS A 44 -6.48 -8.38 -9.18
N GLU A 45 -5.20 -8.08 -9.25
CA GLU A 45 -4.39 -7.69 -8.08
C GLU A 45 -4.89 -6.41 -7.38
N LEU A 46 -5.62 -5.55 -8.09
CA LEU A 46 -6.27 -4.33 -7.59
C LEU A 46 -7.78 -4.44 -7.78
N SER A 47 -8.53 -3.90 -6.85
CA SER A 47 -9.99 -3.81 -6.97
C SER A 47 -10.41 -2.93 -8.14
N THR A 48 -9.68 -1.85 -8.42
CA THR A 48 -9.81 -1.07 -9.67
C THR A 48 -9.64 -1.95 -10.91
N GLY A 49 -8.68 -2.86 -10.90
CA GLY A 49 -8.48 -3.80 -12.00
C GLY A 49 -9.66 -4.77 -12.18
N SER A 50 -10.20 -5.30 -11.08
CA SER A 50 -11.42 -6.12 -11.08
C SER A 50 -12.62 -5.34 -11.62
N ALA A 51 -12.78 -4.08 -11.22
CA ALA A 51 -13.82 -3.19 -11.72
C ALA A 51 -13.64 -2.87 -13.21
N LEU A 52 -12.42 -2.73 -13.70
CA LEU A 52 -12.12 -2.53 -15.12
C LEU A 52 -12.40 -3.80 -15.93
N ARG A 53 -12.10 -5.01 -15.42
CA ARG A 53 -12.50 -6.27 -16.07
C ARG A 53 -14.02 -6.39 -16.18
N PHE A 54 -14.75 -6.05 -15.13
CA PHE A 54 -16.21 -5.95 -15.17
C PHE A 54 -16.69 -4.92 -16.20
N SER A 55 -16.07 -3.74 -16.23
CA SER A 55 -16.42 -2.65 -17.14
C SER A 55 -16.17 -3.00 -18.61
N ALA A 56 -15.22 -3.89 -18.90
CA ALA A 56 -14.91 -4.38 -20.24
C ALA A 56 -15.95 -5.40 -20.79
N LEU A 57 -16.80 -5.95 -19.94
CA LEU A 57 -17.91 -6.79 -20.39
C LEU A 57 -18.89 -5.97 -21.22
N ASP A 58 -19.64 -6.62 -22.10
CA ASP A 58 -20.71 -5.93 -22.82
C ASP A 58 -21.84 -5.50 -21.87
N ALA A 59 -22.69 -4.57 -22.31
CA ALA A 59 -23.73 -3.99 -21.48
C ALA A 59 -24.76 -5.00 -20.96
N ALA A 60 -25.05 -6.04 -21.73
CA ALA A 60 -26.01 -7.09 -21.34
C ALA A 60 -25.40 -7.97 -20.24
N GLU A 61 -24.14 -8.34 -20.38
CA GLU A 61 -23.42 -9.15 -19.38
C GLU A 61 -23.20 -8.36 -18.09
N ARG A 62 -22.82 -7.07 -18.16
CA ARG A 62 -22.77 -6.20 -16.97
C ARG A 62 -24.10 -6.14 -16.23
N ALA A 63 -25.20 -5.97 -16.98
CA ALA A 63 -26.54 -5.93 -16.40
C ALA A 63 -26.92 -7.26 -15.74
N ARG A 64 -26.58 -8.40 -16.36
CA ARG A 64 -26.82 -9.73 -15.81
C ARG A 64 -26.04 -9.98 -14.52
N ARG A 65 -24.74 -9.60 -14.49
CA ARG A 65 -23.89 -9.80 -13.31
C ARG A 65 -24.28 -8.91 -12.14
N ALA A 66 -24.80 -7.73 -12.43
CA ALA A 66 -25.28 -6.78 -11.42
C ALA A 66 -26.78 -6.88 -11.17
N GLU A 67 -27.44 -7.98 -11.61
CA GLU A 67 -28.89 -8.14 -11.45
C GLU A 67 -29.30 -8.06 -9.98
N GLY A 68 -30.29 -7.20 -9.69
CA GLY A 68 -30.78 -6.96 -8.34
C GLY A 68 -29.93 -6.01 -7.50
N CYS A 69 -28.71 -5.63 -7.91
CA CYS A 69 -27.90 -4.67 -7.19
C CYS A 69 -28.54 -3.27 -7.21
N VAL A 70 -28.63 -2.64 -6.04
CA VAL A 70 -29.27 -1.34 -5.85
C VAL A 70 -28.28 -0.17 -5.72
N ALA A 71 -27.00 -0.45 -5.48
CA ALA A 71 -25.95 0.54 -5.35
C ALA A 71 -24.57 -0.04 -5.70
N VAL A 72 -23.60 0.84 -5.94
CA VAL A 72 -22.15 0.55 -5.78
C VAL A 72 -21.78 0.93 -4.37
N ALA A 73 -21.07 0.06 -3.63
CA ALA A 73 -20.74 0.28 -2.23
C ALA A 73 -19.28 -0.05 -1.93
N ASN A 74 -18.66 0.76 -1.05
CA ASN A 74 -17.40 0.46 -0.37
C ASN A 74 -17.59 0.62 1.13
N ASN A 75 -16.70 0.07 1.97
CA ASN A 75 -16.78 0.16 3.43
C ASN A 75 -15.74 1.11 4.05
N HIS A 76 -14.84 1.64 3.28
CA HIS A 76 -13.78 2.57 3.69
C HIS A 76 -13.48 3.57 2.57
N TYR A 77 -12.47 4.40 2.79
CA TYR A 77 -12.01 5.40 1.83
C TYR A 77 -10.52 5.27 1.59
N ASP A 78 -10.16 5.02 0.34
CA ASP A 78 -8.80 5.05 -0.20
C ASP A 78 -8.82 5.22 -1.72
N THR A 79 -7.66 5.14 -2.35
CA THR A 79 -7.51 5.38 -3.78
C THR A 79 -8.10 4.24 -4.61
N ASP A 80 -7.78 2.96 -4.28
CA ASP A 80 -8.26 1.82 -5.06
C ASP A 80 -9.78 1.70 -5.00
N GLY A 81 -10.38 1.84 -3.82
CA GLY A 81 -11.83 1.81 -3.65
C GLY A 81 -12.55 2.94 -4.39
N CYS A 82 -12.02 4.17 -4.36
CA CYS A 82 -12.56 5.29 -5.12
C CYS A 82 -12.51 5.04 -6.63
N LEU A 83 -11.37 4.59 -7.15
CA LEU A 83 -11.18 4.34 -8.58
C LEU A 83 -11.96 3.11 -9.06
N ALA A 84 -12.06 2.05 -8.24
CA ALA A 84 -12.91 0.90 -8.52
C ALA A 84 -14.39 1.29 -8.65
N ALA A 85 -14.91 2.07 -7.70
CA ALA A 85 -16.28 2.56 -7.77
C ALA A 85 -16.52 3.44 -9.02
N LEU A 86 -15.59 4.35 -9.32
CA LEU A 86 -15.66 5.20 -10.52
C LEU A 86 -15.64 4.37 -11.80
N ALA A 87 -14.82 3.32 -11.87
CA ALA A 87 -14.74 2.42 -13.01
C ALA A 87 -16.08 1.70 -13.27
N VAL A 88 -16.76 1.24 -12.22
CA VAL A 88 -18.09 0.63 -12.33
C VAL A 88 -19.13 1.64 -12.80
N LEU A 89 -19.08 2.87 -12.27
CA LEU A 89 -20.07 3.91 -12.57
C LEU A 89 -19.88 4.57 -13.94
N ARG A 90 -18.63 4.62 -14.45
CA ARG A 90 -18.26 5.25 -15.73
C ARG A 90 -17.41 4.33 -16.61
N PRO A 91 -17.94 3.15 -17.02
CA PRO A 91 -17.16 2.07 -17.64
C PRO A 91 -16.38 2.51 -18.88
N GLU A 92 -17.01 3.22 -19.83
CA GLU A 92 -16.38 3.60 -21.09
C GLU A 92 -15.24 4.62 -20.85
N TRP A 93 -15.44 5.56 -19.92
CA TRP A 93 -14.42 6.52 -19.52
C TRP A 93 -13.25 5.81 -18.80
N ALA A 94 -13.55 4.92 -17.87
CA ALA A 94 -12.53 4.21 -17.10
C ALA A 94 -11.66 3.32 -17.99
N LEU A 95 -12.25 2.66 -18.98
CA LEU A 95 -11.51 1.86 -19.96
C LEU A 95 -10.55 2.70 -20.81
N ALA A 96 -10.94 3.92 -21.16
CA ALA A 96 -10.07 4.85 -21.89
C ALA A 96 -8.87 5.34 -21.06
N HIS A 97 -8.96 5.30 -19.73
CA HIS A 97 -7.91 5.74 -18.80
C HIS A 97 -7.30 4.60 -17.98
N ARG A 98 -7.50 3.35 -18.42
CA ARG A 98 -7.22 2.12 -17.70
C ARG A 98 -5.84 2.10 -17.02
N GLU A 99 -4.77 2.39 -17.77
CA GLU A 99 -3.40 2.30 -17.25
C GLU A 99 -3.16 3.32 -16.14
N ARG A 100 -3.58 4.56 -16.35
CA ARG A 100 -3.42 5.64 -15.37
C ARG A 100 -4.20 5.37 -14.06
N LEU A 101 -5.41 4.76 -14.17
CA LEU A 101 -6.19 4.36 -13.00
C LEU A 101 -5.51 3.23 -12.24
N LEU A 102 -4.95 2.24 -12.94
CA LEU A 102 -4.21 1.14 -12.32
C LEU A 102 -2.93 1.64 -11.64
N ASP A 103 -2.20 2.56 -12.27
CA ASP A 103 -0.99 3.15 -11.70
C ASP A 103 -1.29 3.90 -10.40
N ALA A 104 -2.35 4.71 -10.38
CA ALA A 104 -2.76 5.44 -9.18
C ALA A 104 -3.27 4.51 -8.06
N ALA A 105 -4.05 3.48 -8.42
CA ALA A 105 -4.50 2.46 -7.45
C ALA A 105 -3.32 1.67 -6.87
N ALA A 106 -2.32 1.33 -7.69
CA ALA A 106 -1.11 0.65 -7.22
C ALA A 106 -0.26 1.54 -6.31
N ALA A 107 -0.24 2.86 -6.54
CA ALA A 107 0.41 3.80 -5.64
C ALA A 107 -0.27 3.78 -4.26
N GLY A 108 -1.60 3.80 -4.18
CA GLY A 108 -2.34 3.75 -2.93
C GLY A 108 -2.15 2.43 -2.19
N ASP A 109 -2.43 1.30 -2.84
CA ASP A 109 -2.50 0.00 -2.19
C ASP A 109 -1.15 -0.67 -1.98
N PHE A 110 -0.27 -0.58 -2.97
CA PHE A 110 1.02 -1.26 -2.95
C PHE A 110 2.20 -0.32 -2.71
N PHE A 111 1.97 0.98 -2.58
CA PHE A 111 3.01 2.02 -2.59
C PHE A 111 3.88 1.97 -3.87
N ARG A 112 3.41 1.34 -4.93
CA ARG A 112 4.11 1.24 -6.22
C ARG A 112 3.79 2.47 -7.05
N ALA A 113 4.71 3.41 -7.05
CA ALA A 113 4.58 4.70 -7.70
C ALA A 113 5.39 4.74 -9.02
N PRO A 114 4.81 4.32 -10.16
CA PRO A 114 5.53 4.28 -11.43
C PRO A 114 5.75 5.68 -12.04
N SER A 115 5.06 6.69 -11.55
CA SER A 115 5.11 8.05 -12.09
C SER A 115 4.70 9.11 -11.07
N ARG A 116 5.15 10.35 -11.32
CA ARG A 116 4.69 11.54 -10.57
C ARG A 116 3.17 11.67 -10.55
N GLU A 117 2.52 11.37 -11.66
CA GLU A 117 1.06 11.45 -11.78
C GLU A 117 0.36 10.43 -10.86
N ALA A 118 0.86 9.20 -10.78
CA ALA A 118 0.29 8.17 -9.92
C ALA A 118 0.34 8.59 -8.44
N VAL A 119 1.50 9.09 -7.97
CA VAL A 119 1.67 9.63 -6.61
C VAL A 119 0.75 10.83 -6.38
N ALA A 120 0.66 11.74 -7.35
CA ALA A 120 -0.16 12.94 -7.21
C ALA A 120 -1.65 12.63 -7.13
N ILE A 121 -2.15 11.68 -7.91
CA ILE A 121 -3.56 11.26 -7.87
C ILE A 121 -3.87 10.56 -6.55
N ASP A 122 -3.00 9.64 -6.11
CA ASP A 122 -3.16 8.95 -4.83
C ASP A 122 -3.17 9.93 -3.66
N ALA A 123 -2.17 10.81 -3.58
CA ALA A 123 -2.10 11.85 -2.55
C ALA A 123 -3.31 12.80 -2.60
N ALA A 124 -3.75 13.21 -3.80
CA ALA A 124 -4.91 14.08 -3.94
C ALA A 124 -6.20 13.40 -3.48
N ILE A 125 -6.43 12.12 -3.82
CA ILE A 125 -7.57 11.37 -3.31
C ILE A 125 -7.47 11.25 -1.78
N THR A 126 -6.35 10.79 -1.23
CA THR A 126 -6.15 10.68 0.22
C THR A 126 -6.47 11.99 0.94
N ASN A 127 -5.93 13.11 0.44
CA ASN A 127 -6.10 14.41 1.07
C ASN A 127 -7.47 15.05 0.84
N LEU A 128 -8.29 14.56 -0.08
CA LEU A 128 -9.70 14.96 -0.15
C LEU A 128 -10.50 14.57 1.11
N CYS A 129 -10.06 13.55 1.86
CA CYS A 129 -10.71 13.11 3.09
C CYS A 129 -10.05 13.68 4.36
N ASP A 130 -8.94 14.39 4.25
CA ASP A 130 -8.27 15.03 5.38
C ASP A 130 -8.93 16.38 5.71
N PRO A 131 -9.53 16.55 6.90
CA PRO A 131 -10.20 17.80 7.29
C PRO A 131 -9.30 19.03 7.29
N GLU A 132 -7.96 18.85 7.44
CA GLU A 132 -7.00 19.96 7.49
C GLU A 132 -6.55 20.41 6.08
N ARG A 133 -6.66 19.53 5.08
CA ARG A 133 -6.14 19.76 3.72
C ARG A 133 -7.21 19.83 2.66
N SER A 134 -8.34 19.16 2.90
CA SER A 134 -9.44 19.08 1.96
C SER A 134 -10.09 20.44 1.70
N PRO A 135 -10.44 20.76 0.44
CA PRO A 135 -11.28 21.91 0.14
C PRO A 135 -12.77 21.68 0.49
N LEU A 136 -13.12 20.50 1.02
CA LEU A 136 -14.48 20.15 1.40
C LEU A 136 -14.77 20.57 2.85
N GLU A 137 -16.04 20.86 3.15
CA GLU A 137 -16.51 21.14 4.51
C GLU A 137 -16.68 19.81 5.27
N LEU A 138 -15.58 19.25 5.81
CA LEU A 138 -15.56 17.93 6.46
C LEU A 138 -15.68 18.00 7.99
N ASN A 139 -15.54 19.18 8.59
CA ASN A 139 -15.58 19.35 10.03
C ASN A 139 -16.96 19.00 10.61
N GLY A 140 -16.97 18.14 11.63
CA GLY A 140 -18.21 17.72 12.32
C GLY A 140 -18.95 16.58 11.64
N LEU A 141 -18.48 16.08 10.49
CA LEU A 141 -19.00 14.88 9.85
C LEU A 141 -18.47 13.61 10.57
N SER A 142 -19.28 12.57 10.61
CA SER A 142 -18.82 11.22 10.95
C SER A 142 -17.87 10.69 9.87
N ASP A 143 -17.11 9.63 10.20
CA ASP A 143 -16.21 8.99 9.23
C ASP A 143 -16.93 8.54 7.96
N THR A 144 -18.10 7.93 8.10
CA THR A 144 -18.94 7.50 6.96
C THR A 144 -19.34 8.68 6.07
N GLU A 145 -19.79 9.78 6.68
CA GLU A 145 -20.17 10.99 5.93
C GLU A 145 -18.96 11.63 5.23
N ARG A 146 -17.79 11.67 5.89
CA ARG A 146 -16.55 12.15 5.29
C ARG A 146 -16.12 11.30 4.10
N TYR A 147 -16.12 9.98 4.27
CA TYR A 147 -15.78 9.02 3.21
C TYR A 147 -16.71 9.18 2.01
N GLU A 148 -18.01 9.32 2.24
CA GLU A 148 -18.97 9.51 1.15
C GLU A 148 -18.77 10.86 0.44
N ALA A 149 -18.56 11.94 1.18
CA ALA A 149 -18.31 13.26 0.62
C ALA A 149 -17.02 13.30 -0.22
N ALA A 150 -15.92 12.74 0.33
CA ALA A 150 -14.63 12.67 -0.35
C ALA A 150 -14.70 11.79 -1.61
N THR A 151 -15.37 10.62 -1.55
CA THR A 151 -15.53 9.74 -2.72
C THR A 151 -16.34 10.43 -3.82
N ARG A 152 -17.43 11.12 -3.48
CA ARG A 152 -18.20 11.90 -4.47
C ARG A 152 -17.38 13.00 -5.12
N ALA A 153 -16.56 13.71 -4.33
CA ALA A 153 -15.64 14.71 -4.85
C ALA A 153 -14.57 14.10 -5.76
N ALA A 154 -14.04 12.92 -5.41
CA ALA A 154 -13.10 12.18 -6.26
C ALA A 154 -13.75 11.82 -7.62
N PHE A 155 -15.02 11.39 -7.64
CA PHE A 155 -15.74 11.06 -8.88
C PHE A 155 -15.89 12.25 -9.83
N GLU A 156 -15.90 13.46 -9.30
CA GLU A 156 -15.96 14.69 -10.11
C GLU A 156 -14.56 15.15 -10.53
N ARG A 157 -13.57 15.04 -9.64
CA ARG A 157 -12.22 15.61 -9.84
C ARG A 157 -11.29 14.69 -10.62
N VAL A 158 -11.32 13.38 -10.38
CA VAL A 158 -10.42 12.43 -11.07
C VAL A 158 -10.54 12.53 -12.59
N PRO A 159 -11.74 12.60 -13.20
CA PRO A 159 -11.84 12.84 -14.64
C PRO A 159 -11.18 14.15 -15.10
N LEU A 160 -11.34 15.22 -14.33
CA LEU A 160 -10.72 16.51 -14.65
C LEU A 160 -9.19 16.46 -14.52
N TRP A 161 -8.67 15.76 -13.50
CA TRP A 161 -7.24 15.57 -13.30
C TRP A 161 -6.60 14.80 -14.46
N LEU A 162 -7.25 13.71 -14.90
CA LEU A 162 -6.78 12.92 -16.02
C LEU A 162 -6.88 13.67 -17.37
N ASP A 163 -7.75 14.67 -17.47
CA ASP A 163 -7.85 15.56 -18.64
C ASP A 163 -6.87 16.75 -18.59
N GLY A 164 -5.91 16.76 -17.65
CA GLY A 164 -4.86 17.77 -17.52
C GLY A 164 -5.15 18.87 -16.50
N GLY A 165 -6.20 18.73 -15.69
CA GLY A 165 -6.58 19.71 -14.67
C GLY A 165 -5.96 19.47 -13.27
N LEU A 166 -5.06 18.50 -13.12
CA LEU A 166 -4.50 18.08 -11.83
C LEU A 166 -3.80 19.23 -11.07
N GLU A 167 -3.04 20.07 -11.79
CA GLU A 167 -2.32 21.21 -11.21
C GLU A 167 -3.25 22.27 -10.58
N GLY A 168 -4.54 22.26 -10.92
CA GLY A 168 -5.53 23.12 -10.27
C GLY A 168 -5.80 22.78 -8.81
N ASP A 169 -5.46 21.55 -8.38
CA ASP A 169 -5.61 21.03 -7.03
C ASP A 169 -4.24 20.71 -6.37
N ALA A 170 -3.16 21.40 -6.78
CA ALA A 170 -1.79 21.15 -6.35
C ALA A 170 -1.61 21.10 -4.82
N GLN A 171 -2.41 21.87 -4.07
CA GLN A 171 -2.41 21.86 -2.60
C GLN A 171 -2.75 20.48 -2.01
N LEU A 172 -3.38 19.58 -2.77
CA LEU A 172 -3.74 18.24 -2.33
C LEU A 172 -2.61 17.22 -2.49
N PHE A 173 -1.57 17.51 -3.28
CA PHE A 173 -0.56 16.49 -3.58
C PHE A 173 0.90 16.99 -3.63
N GLU A 174 1.15 18.29 -3.86
CA GLU A 174 2.51 18.80 -4.04
C GLU A 174 3.50 18.45 -2.91
N PRO A 175 3.13 18.50 -1.62
CA PRO A 175 4.05 18.10 -0.56
C PRO A 175 4.46 16.62 -0.64
N GLU A 176 3.54 15.72 -0.95
CA GLU A 176 3.80 14.28 -1.07
C GLU A 176 4.66 13.96 -2.30
N VAL A 177 4.36 14.61 -3.42
CA VAL A 177 5.16 14.47 -4.64
C VAL A 177 6.57 15.01 -4.42
N ALA A 178 6.73 16.16 -3.79
CA ALA A 178 8.05 16.72 -3.49
C ALA A 178 8.85 15.81 -2.55
N ALA A 179 8.20 15.20 -1.56
CA ALA A 179 8.81 14.22 -0.67
C ALA A 179 9.25 12.97 -1.44
N TRP A 180 8.38 12.41 -2.27
CA TRP A 180 8.69 11.25 -3.10
C TRP A 180 9.86 11.50 -4.07
N GLU A 181 9.91 12.68 -4.73
CA GLU A 181 11.00 13.05 -5.62
C GLU A 181 12.34 13.16 -4.87
N ALA A 182 12.33 13.72 -3.65
CA ALA A 182 13.50 13.81 -2.80
C ALA A 182 13.98 12.41 -2.34
N ASP A 183 13.05 11.54 -1.94
CA ASP A 183 13.35 10.17 -1.53
C ASP A 183 13.88 9.33 -2.70
N ALA A 184 13.35 9.50 -3.90
CA ALA A 184 13.89 8.85 -5.10
C ALA A 184 15.34 9.27 -5.38
N GLN A 185 15.68 10.56 -5.18
CA GLN A 185 17.08 11.04 -5.26
C GLN A 185 17.96 10.44 -4.18
N ASP A 186 17.43 10.21 -2.99
CA ASP A 186 18.15 9.57 -1.90
C ASP A 186 18.48 8.10 -2.24
N LEU A 187 17.58 7.38 -2.91
CA LEU A 187 17.80 6.01 -3.35
C LEU A 187 18.84 5.91 -4.46
N ASP A 188 18.90 6.85 -5.41
CA ASP A 188 19.88 6.86 -6.49
C ASP A 188 21.35 6.81 -6.02
N GLY A 189 21.62 7.28 -4.81
CA GLY A 189 22.96 7.27 -4.23
C GLY A 189 23.22 6.13 -3.25
N ALA A 190 22.25 5.26 -2.99
CA ALA A 190 22.36 4.13 -2.07
C ALA A 190 22.85 2.86 -2.77
N LEU A 191 23.46 1.95 -2.00
CA LEU A 191 23.73 0.59 -2.49
C LEU A 191 22.44 -0.20 -2.47
N PHE A 192 22.20 -0.93 -3.54
CA PHE A 192 21.00 -1.75 -3.70
C PHE A 192 21.37 -3.22 -3.89
N ASP A 193 20.86 -4.08 -3.03
CA ASP A 193 20.97 -5.54 -3.15
C ASP A 193 19.58 -6.12 -3.38
N ASP A 194 19.35 -6.67 -4.57
CA ASP A 194 18.12 -7.35 -4.94
C ASP A 194 18.27 -8.87 -4.75
N LEU A 195 17.62 -9.40 -3.73
CA LEU A 195 17.57 -10.82 -3.42
C LEU A 195 16.28 -11.42 -3.99
N VAL A 196 16.15 -11.39 -5.33
CA VAL A 196 14.94 -11.78 -6.08
C VAL A 196 14.38 -13.14 -5.60
N HIS A 197 15.25 -14.14 -5.37
CA HIS A 197 14.86 -15.48 -4.91
C HIS A 197 14.25 -15.51 -3.48
N LEU A 198 14.32 -14.41 -2.76
CA LEU A 198 13.71 -14.23 -1.43
C LEU A 198 12.59 -13.18 -1.48
N ASP A 199 12.31 -12.61 -2.64
CA ASP A 199 11.40 -11.48 -2.78
C ASP A 199 11.72 -10.37 -1.76
N TYR A 200 13.03 -10.02 -1.68
CA TYR A 200 13.60 -9.18 -0.65
C TYR A 200 14.67 -8.25 -1.21
N ALA A 201 14.56 -6.97 -0.91
CA ALA A 201 15.50 -5.95 -1.32
C ALA A 201 16.13 -5.24 -0.11
N VAL A 202 17.39 -4.84 -0.25
CA VAL A 202 18.12 -4.08 0.78
C VAL A 202 18.69 -2.81 0.17
N TRP A 203 18.35 -1.69 0.78
CA TRP A 203 18.92 -0.38 0.47
C TRP A 203 19.88 0.04 1.59
N THR A 204 21.12 0.35 1.25
CA THR A 204 22.13 0.83 2.21
C THR A 204 22.63 2.19 1.79
N ALA A 205 22.38 3.20 2.60
CA ALA A 205 22.92 4.55 2.37
C ALA A 205 24.43 4.58 2.54
N PRO A 206 25.16 5.47 1.85
CA PRO A 206 26.52 5.83 2.20
C PRO A 206 26.62 6.30 3.65
N LEU A 207 27.78 6.08 4.28
CA LEU A 207 28.02 6.52 5.66
C LEU A 207 27.74 8.03 5.83
N ASP A 208 27.06 8.38 6.91
CA ASP A 208 26.69 9.75 7.27
C ASP A 208 25.82 10.49 6.22
N ARG A 209 25.18 9.77 5.30
CA ARG A 209 24.25 10.40 4.38
C ARG A 209 23.00 10.88 5.09
N SER A 210 22.68 12.16 4.90
CA SER A 210 21.38 12.73 5.27
C SER A 210 20.42 12.63 4.08
N SER A 211 19.12 12.62 4.36
CA SER A 211 18.11 12.75 3.32
C SER A 211 18.19 14.12 2.63
N THR A 212 17.82 14.19 1.36
CA THR A 212 17.62 15.43 0.61
C THR A 212 16.36 16.17 1.05
N ARG A 213 15.46 15.51 1.72
CA ARG A 213 14.26 16.10 2.36
C ARG A 213 14.65 16.97 3.56
N ALA A 214 14.18 18.21 3.58
CA ALA A 214 14.53 19.20 4.61
C ALA A 214 14.02 18.85 6.03
N ASP A 215 12.93 18.11 6.14
CA ASP A 215 12.28 17.69 7.38
C ASP A 215 12.73 16.31 7.89
N ALA A 216 13.57 15.61 7.11
CA ALA A 216 14.01 14.28 7.45
C ALA A 216 14.94 14.25 8.66
N VAL A 217 14.80 13.21 9.47
CA VAL A 217 15.72 12.87 10.55
C VAL A 217 16.62 11.72 10.10
N GLY A 218 17.78 12.03 9.54
CA GLY A 218 18.69 11.06 8.95
C GLY A 218 18.21 10.58 7.57
N TRP A 219 18.74 9.44 7.12
CA TRP A 219 18.31 8.81 5.88
C TRP A 219 17.09 7.94 6.12
N ASP A 220 15.94 8.33 5.59
CA ASP A 220 14.64 7.74 5.86
C ASP A 220 13.74 7.88 4.60
N PRO A 221 14.03 7.11 3.53
CA PRO A 221 13.22 7.16 2.31
C PRO A 221 11.81 6.60 2.54
N GLY A 222 10.84 7.23 1.91
CA GLY A 222 9.43 6.90 2.02
C GLY A 222 9.04 5.60 1.31
N ARG A 223 7.89 5.06 1.69
CA ARG A 223 7.35 3.80 1.15
C ARG A 223 7.14 3.85 -0.36
N HIS A 224 6.57 4.94 -0.89
CA HIS A 224 6.34 5.09 -2.32
C HIS A 224 7.64 5.08 -3.12
N ALA A 225 8.71 5.68 -2.62
CA ALA A 225 10.00 5.62 -3.27
C ALA A 225 10.61 4.22 -3.20
N LEU A 226 10.55 3.58 -2.03
CA LEU A 226 11.09 2.24 -1.82
C LEU A 226 10.39 1.19 -2.68
N PHE A 227 9.07 1.04 -2.56
CA PHE A 227 8.31 0.05 -3.33
C PHE A 227 8.10 0.43 -4.79
N GLY A 228 8.27 1.71 -5.16
CA GLY A 228 8.32 2.14 -6.55
C GLY A 228 9.62 1.77 -7.26
N ALA A 229 10.71 1.59 -6.50
CA ALA A 229 12.04 1.28 -7.04
C ALA A 229 12.37 -0.23 -7.06
N THR A 230 11.51 -1.11 -6.53
CA THR A 230 11.69 -2.57 -6.55
C THR A 230 10.36 -3.30 -6.69
N LEU A 231 10.41 -4.54 -7.18
CA LEU A 231 9.26 -5.45 -7.17
C LEU A 231 9.17 -6.29 -5.89
N ALA A 232 10.21 -6.24 -5.04
CA ALA A 232 10.25 -7.01 -3.80
C ALA A 232 9.14 -6.57 -2.82
N ASP A 233 8.50 -7.54 -2.19
CA ASP A 233 7.48 -7.30 -1.15
C ASP A 233 8.08 -7.10 0.26
N ARG A 234 9.41 -7.23 0.38
CA ARG A 234 10.15 -7.03 1.62
C ARG A 234 11.31 -6.08 1.36
N VAL A 235 11.38 -5.02 2.14
CA VAL A 235 12.42 -4.01 1.97
C VAL A 235 13.10 -3.72 3.30
N LEU A 236 14.42 -3.83 3.35
CA LEU A 236 15.24 -3.37 4.45
C LEU A 236 15.97 -2.09 4.05
N THR A 237 15.90 -1.07 4.88
CA THR A 237 16.69 0.15 4.74
C THR A 237 17.72 0.24 5.86
N LEU A 238 18.96 0.57 5.49
CA LEU A 238 20.09 0.75 6.39
C LEU A 238 20.71 2.12 6.14
N GLY A 239 20.58 3.02 7.12
CA GLY A 239 21.21 4.35 7.11
C GLY A 239 22.33 4.44 8.15
N PRO A 240 23.56 3.96 7.85
CA PRO A 240 24.67 4.03 8.80
C PRO A 240 25.12 5.47 9.02
N GLY A 241 25.41 5.83 10.26
CA GLY A 241 25.86 7.15 10.67
C GLY A 241 26.76 7.10 11.92
N ALA A 242 27.28 8.26 12.33
CA ALA A 242 28.21 8.35 13.46
C ALA A 242 27.60 7.87 14.79
N GLU A 243 26.27 7.98 14.96
CA GLU A 243 25.55 7.57 16.17
C GLU A 243 25.02 6.12 16.10
N GLY A 244 25.25 5.41 15.00
CA GLY A 244 24.72 4.08 14.74
C GLY A 244 23.94 3.99 13.43
N THR A 245 23.18 2.91 13.25
CA THR A 245 22.44 2.63 12.02
C THR A 245 20.94 2.85 12.21
N ARG A 246 20.31 3.71 11.39
CA ARG A 246 18.86 3.82 11.30
C ARG A 246 18.33 2.68 10.43
N VAL A 247 17.28 2.02 10.88
CA VAL A 247 16.80 0.79 10.22
C VAL A 247 15.30 0.78 10.13
N ARG A 248 14.79 0.44 8.95
CA ARG A 248 13.40 0.04 8.73
C ARG A 248 13.38 -1.28 7.98
N PHE A 249 12.58 -2.22 8.44
CA PHE A 249 12.25 -3.43 7.68
C PHE A 249 10.74 -3.42 7.44
N LEU A 250 10.35 -3.28 6.18
CA LEU A 250 8.99 -3.10 5.73
C LEU A 250 8.51 -4.34 4.98
N LEU A 251 7.27 -4.75 5.24
CA LEU A 251 6.56 -5.72 4.43
C LEU A 251 5.48 -4.99 3.62
N SER A 252 5.40 -5.23 2.32
CA SER A 252 4.38 -4.62 1.48
C SER A 252 2.99 -5.14 1.82
N THR A 253 1.97 -4.41 1.42
CA THR A 253 0.57 -4.83 1.48
C THR A 253 0.27 -6.03 0.58
N ALA A 254 1.06 -6.25 -0.46
CA ALA A 254 0.87 -7.36 -1.41
C ALA A 254 0.84 -8.73 -0.72
N SER A 255 1.62 -8.91 0.36
CA SER A 255 1.60 -10.14 1.16
C SER A 255 0.36 -10.29 2.06
N TRP A 256 -0.57 -9.34 2.07
CA TRP A 256 -1.81 -9.36 2.83
C TRP A 256 -3.04 -9.57 1.96
N PHE A 257 -3.03 -9.08 0.73
CA PHE A 257 -4.14 -9.20 -0.20
C PHE A 257 -4.26 -10.61 -0.82
N ASP A 258 -5.44 -10.95 -1.33
CA ASP A 258 -5.70 -12.18 -2.08
C ASP A 258 -5.41 -11.94 -3.58
N LEU A 259 -4.15 -12.08 -3.95
CA LEU A 259 -3.64 -11.76 -5.28
C LEU A 259 -3.79 -12.96 -6.23
N PRO A 260 -4.47 -12.82 -7.40
CA PRO A 260 -4.70 -13.94 -8.32
C PRO A 260 -3.48 -14.34 -9.14
N GLU A 261 -2.53 -13.41 -9.37
CA GLU A 261 -1.39 -13.63 -10.29
C GLU A 261 -0.11 -14.07 -9.56
N ARG A 262 -0.08 -13.96 -8.23
CA ARG A 262 1.04 -14.44 -7.41
C ARG A 262 0.57 -14.87 -6.03
N ARG A 263 1.27 -15.88 -5.49
CA ARG A 263 1.10 -16.24 -4.08
C ARG A 263 1.96 -15.30 -3.22
N PRO A 264 1.38 -14.67 -2.19
CA PRO A 264 2.20 -13.94 -1.24
C PRO A 264 3.11 -14.90 -0.49
N HIS A 265 4.38 -14.54 -0.41
CA HIS A 265 5.35 -15.32 0.36
C HIS A 265 5.09 -15.21 1.87
N PRO A 266 5.36 -16.25 2.66
CA PRO A 266 5.21 -16.20 4.10
C PRO A 266 5.99 -15.05 4.71
N ARG A 267 5.37 -14.33 5.62
CA ARG A 267 6.01 -13.22 6.33
C ARG A 267 6.98 -13.77 7.39
N PRO A 268 8.17 -13.18 7.54
CA PRO A 268 9.05 -13.53 8.65
C PRO A 268 8.39 -13.16 9.99
N GLU A 269 8.68 -13.94 11.03
CA GLU A 269 8.16 -13.72 12.37
C GLU A 269 8.79 -12.48 13.01
N LEU A 270 8.15 -11.34 12.89
CA LEU A 270 8.68 -10.04 13.32
C LEU A 270 8.92 -9.98 14.82
N ALA A 271 8.11 -10.66 15.64
CA ALA A 271 8.28 -10.71 17.09
C ALA A 271 9.59 -11.43 17.46
N ALA A 272 9.82 -12.60 16.89
CA ALA A 272 11.05 -13.37 17.12
C ALA A 272 12.30 -12.62 16.62
N LEU A 273 12.20 -11.97 15.46
CA LEU A 273 13.27 -11.14 14.92
C LEU A 273 13.58 -9.93 15.84
N ALA A 274 12.55 -9.25 16.33
CA ALA A 274 12.71 -8.13 17.26
C ALA A 274 13.35 -8.55 18.58
N GLU A 275 12.96 -9.72 19.13
CA GLU A 275 13.59 -10.29 20.34
C GLU A 275 15.07 -10.60 20.12
N GLN A 276 15.42 -11.20 18.99
CA GLN A 276 16.80 -11.51 18.64
C GLN A 276 17.64 -10.24 18.49
N LEU A 277 17.12 -9.24 17.78
CA LEU A 277 17.79 -7.95 17.60
C LEU A 277 17.97 -7.21 18.94
N ASN A 278 16.97 -7.22 19.83
CA ASN A 278 17.07 -6.66 21.16
C ASN A 278 18.13 -7.36 22.02
N ALA A 279 18.24 -8.67 21.93
CA ALA A 279 19.26 -9.44 22.62
C ALA A 279 20.69 -9.08 22.13
N GLU A 280 20.89 -8.92 20.84
CA GLU A 280 22.17 -8.51 20.24
C GLU A 280 22.50 -7.04 20.61
N GLU A 281 21.52 -6.14 20.64
CA GLU A 281 21.66 -4.75 21.07
C GLU A 281 21.98 -4.64 22.57
N GLY A 282 21.68 -5.68 23.35
CA GLY A 282 21.78 -5.65 24.81
C GLY A 282 20.68 -4.82 25.47
N THR A 283 19.55 -4.66 24.80
CA THR A 283 18.44 -3.80 25.22
C THR A 283 17.47 -4.56 26.11
N ALA A 284 17.16 -4.00 27.30
CA ALA A 284 16.17 -4.58 28.20
C ALA A 284 14.76 -4.52 27.61
N SER A 285 13.91 -5.51 27.97
CA SER A 285 12.54 -5.62 27.45
C SER A 285 11.62 -4.45 27.79
N ASP A 286 11.96 -3.71 28.86
CA ASP A 286 11.25 -2.50 29.33
C ASP A 286 11.93 -1.18 28.92
N ALA A 287 13.00 -1.25 28.12
CA ALA A 287 13.69 -0.05 27.65
C ALA A 287 12.79 0.81 26.75
N ASP A 288 12.89 2.13 26.93
CA ASP A 288 12.14 3.10 26.10
C ASP A 288 12.54 2.99 24.62
N VAL A 289 13.84 2.81 24.33
CA VAL A 289 14.37 2.62 22.98
C VAL A 289 14.76 1.15 22.79
N ARG A 290 14.14 0.50 21.83
CA ARG A 290 14.37 -0.92 21.52
C ARG A 290 13.90 -1.25 20.12
N TRP A 291 14.18 -2.46 19.62
CA TRP A 291 13.57 -3.01 18.42
C TRP A 291 12.09 -3.26 18.67
N ARG A 292 11.26 -2.69 17.81
CA ARG A 292 9.80 -2.74 17.87
C ARG A 292 9.25 -3.12 16.51
N HIS A 293 8.11 -3.77 16.54
CA HIS A 293 7.39 -4.15 15.33
C HIS A 293 5.91 -3.84 15.45
N GLN A 294 5.25 -3.67 14.34
CA GLN A 294 3.80 -3.65 14.23
C GLN A 294 3.26 -5.09 14.26
N ARG A 295 1.93 -5.22 14.42
CA ARG A 295 1.30 -6.55 14.42
C ARG A 295 1.53 -7.26 13.08
N GLN A 296 1.95 -8.52 13.15
CA GLN A 296 2.29 -9.37 12.00
C GLN A 296 1.12 -9.51 11.00
N GLU A 297 -0.11 -9.56 11.52
CA GLU A 297 -1.32 -9.74 10.73
C GLU A 297 -1.80 -8.44 10.07
N GLY A 298 -1.17 -7.31 10.37
CA GLY A 298 -1.47 -6.02 9.76
C GLY A 298 -1.20 -6.02 8.26
N ALA A 299 -1.85 -5.14 7.51
CA ALA A 299 -1.73 -5.13 6.06
C ALA A 299 -0.29 -4.90 5.58
N SER A 300 0.46 -4.00 6.21
CA SER A 300 1.86 -3.70 5.85
C SER A 300 2.71 -3.48 7.10
N PRO A 301 3.04 -4.55 7.86
CA PRO A 301 3.78 -4.41 9.11
C PRO A 301 5.23 -4.00 8.88
N GLU A 302 5.77 -3.32 9.88
CA GLU A 302 7.12 -2.77 9.88
C GLU A 302 7.83 -3.06 11.19
N LEU A 303 9.16 -3.23 11.12
CA LEU A 303 10.06 -3.37 12.26
C LEU A 303 11.15 -2.30 12.19
N GLY A 304 11.48 -1.70 13.32
CA GLY A 304 12.55 -0.70 13.45
C GLY A 304 13.04 -0.55 14.88
N PHE A 305 14.18 0.11 15.06
CA PHE A 305 14.73 0.44 16.36
C PHE A 305 14.28 1.85 16.77
N GLY A 306 13.55 1.98 17.89
CA GLY A 306 12.96 3.28 18.24
C GLY A 306 12.21 3.32 19.57
N THR A 307 11.58 4.48 19.84
CA THR A 307 10.85 4.75 21.08
C THR A 307 9.44 4.20 21.08
N GLU A 308 8.83 4.04 19.90
CA GLU A 308 7.47 3.54 19.72
C GLU A 308 7.36 2.72 18.43
N ALA A 309 6.31 1.93 18.30
CA ALA A 309 5.97 1.33 17.03
C ALA A 309 5.51 2.42 16.07
N LEU A 310 5.95 2.34 14.81
CA LEU A 310 5.56 3.32 13.81
C LEU A 310 4.05 3.27 13.56
N PRO A 311 3.41 4.39 13.19
CA PRO A 311 2.04 4.39 12.71
C PRO A 311 1.88 3.44 11.51
N LEU A 312 0.72 2.81 11.37
CA LEU A 312 0.40 2.03 10.18
C LEU A 312 0.51 2.91 8.93
N PHE A 313 1.13 2.36 7.90
CA PHE A 313 1.33 3.03 6.61
C PHE A 313 2.11 4.36 6.69
N ALA A 314 2.89 4.58 7.75
CA ALA A 314 3.75 5.77 7.83
C ALA A 314 4.67 5.83 6.62
N GLU A 315 4.55 6.89 5.81
CA GLU A 315 5.45 7.13 4.68
C GLU A 315 6.90 7.20 5.17
N HIS A 316 7.14 7.97 6.22
CA HIS A 316 8.43 8.16 6.87
C HIS A 316 8.37 7.83 8.35
N ALA A 317 9.47 7.33 8.88
CA ALA A 317 9.55 7.01 10.30
C ALA A 317 9.89 8.21 11.18
N GLY A 318 10.59 9.19 10.62
CA GLY A 318 10.94 10.43 11.31
C GLY A 318 11.68 10.22 12.63
N ALA A 319 11.25 10.96 13.66
CA ALA A 319 11.86 10.92 14.99
C ALA A 319 11.49 9.67 15.83
N ALA A 320 10.55 8.83 15.39
CA ALA A 320 10.20 7.59 16.09
C ALA A 320 11.36 6.59 16.05
N LEU A 321 12.10 6.53 14.93
CA LEU A 321 13.32 5.72 14.84
C LEU A 321 14.51 6.39 15.57
N ARG A 322 15.38 5.53 16.10
CA ARG A 322 16.66 5.87 16.67
C ARG A 322 17.78 5.07 15.99
N PRO A 323 19.00 5.55 15.98
CA PRO A 323 20.13 4.73 15.53
C PRO A 323 20.35 3.53 16.45
N SER A 324 20.48 2.34 15.86
CA SER A 324 20.91 1.10 16.54
C SER A 324 22.44 1.07 16.62
N GLY A 325 22.99 0.56 17.72
CA GLY A 325 24.42 0.35 17.90
C GLY A 325 24.97 -0.89 17.18
N LEU A 326 24.09 -1.71 16.59
CA LEU A 326 24.50 -2.90 15.85
C LEU A 326 25.16 -2.53 14.51
N ASP A 327 26.13 -3.35 14.12
CA ASP A 327 26.74 -3.27 12.81
C ASP A 327 25.69 -3.50 11.70
N PRO A 328 25.66 -2.67 10.64
CA PRO A 328 24.67 -2.80 9.58
C PRO A 328 24.71 -4.17 8.86
N ASP A 329 25.90 -4.78 8.69
CA ASP A 329 26.02 -6.12 8.10
C ASP A 329 25.43 -7.20 9.02
N ARG A 330 25.55 -7.00 10.35
CA ARG A 330 24.91 -7.90 11.32
C ARG A 330 23.39 -7.80 11.27
N ILE A 331 22.84 -6.60 11.21
CA ILE A 331 21.40 -6.38 11.05
C ILE A 331 20.90 -7.01 9.76
N LYS A 332 21.57 -6.73 8.63
CA LYS A 332 21.26 -7.31 7.34
C LYS A 332 21.26 -8.83 7.38
N HIS A 333 22.27 -9.44 8.03
CA HIS A 333 22.35 -10.89 8.20
C HIS A 333 21.15 -11.46 8.94
N LEU A 334 20.79 -10.88 10.10
CA LEU A 334 19.68 -11.36 10.93
C LEU A 334 18.33 -11.25 10.21
N VAL A 335 18.07 -10.12 9.55
CA VAL A 335 16.84 -9.93 8.77
C VAL A 335 16.79 -10.92 7.60
N THR A 336 17.91 -11.10 6.87
CA THR A 336 17.98 -12.04 5.75
C THR A 336 17.71 -13.48 6.21
N GLU A 337 18.26 -13.90 7.35
CA GLU A 337 17.98 -15.23 7.91
C GLU A 337 16.52 -15.40 8.32
N ALA A 338 15.90 -14.38 8.93
CA ALA A 338 14.48 -14.43 9.25
C ALA A 338 13.61 -14.58 7.98
N VAL A 339 13.95 -13.88 6.90
CA VAL A 339 13.29 -14.01 5.60
C VAL A 339 13.48 -15.42 5.02
N ARG A 340 14.71 -15.98 5.07
CA ARG A 340 14.99 -17.34 4.59
C ARG A 340 14.25 -18.42 5.37
N ILE A 341 14.15 -18.25 6.69
CA ILE A 341 13.40 -19.18 7.54
C ILE A 341 11.92 -19.17 7.15
N ALA A 342 11.32 -18.00 6.94
CA ALA A 342 9.93 -17.91 6.48
C ALA A 342 9.72 -18.65 5.15
N TRP A 343 10.66 -18.53 4.22
CA TRP A 343 10.62 -19.25 2.95
C TRP A 343 10.68 -20.77 3.13
N SER A 344 11.52 -21.29 4.03
CA SER A 344 11.68 -22.73 4.24
C SER A 344 10.43 -23.44 4.79
N PHE A 345 9.50 -22.68 5.37
CA PHE A 345 8.21 -23.20 5.82
C PHE A 345 7.14 -23.18 4.73
N SER A 346 7.41 -22.55 3.56
CA SER A 346 6.49 -22.52 2.42
C SER A 346 6.65 -23.72 1.48
N ASP A 347 7.74 -24.46 1.60
CA ASP A 347 7.99 -25.70 0.86
C ASP A 347 7.21 -26.87 1.49
N ASP A 348 5.88 -26.78 1.53
CA ASP A 348 5.05 -27.95 1.80
C ASP A 348 5.05 -28.81 0.53
N PRO A 349 5.57 -30.06 0.58
CA PRO A 349 5.74 -30.91 -0.61
C PRO A 349 4.42 -31.32 -1.28
N GLU A 350 3.26 -30.98 -0.73
CA GLU A 350 1.95 -31.19 -1.35
C GLU A 350 1.56 -30.08 -2.36
N ASP A 351 2.31 -28.96 -2.42
CA ASP A 351 2.07 -27.82 -3.35
C ASP A 351 3.04 -27.77 -4.55
N ASP A 352 3.86 -28.83 -4.78
CA ASP A 352 4.78 -28.92 -5.92
C ASP A 352 4.02 -29.29 -7.24
N ASP A 353 3.09 -28.46 -7.62
CA ASP A 353 2.60 -28.40 -9.00
C ASP A 353 3.59 -27.59 -9.85
N GLY A 354 4.75 -28.19 -10.09
CA GLY A 354 5.98 -27.81 -10.77
C GLY A 354 5.99 -26.90 -12.01
N ASP A 355 5.18 -25.83 -12.08
CA ASP A 355 5.04 -24.98 -13.28
C ASP A 355 5.34 -23.47 -13.06
N TRP A 356 6.09 -23.06 -12.02
CA TRP A 356 6.23 -21.62 -11.68
C TRP A 356 7.49 -20.92 -12.19
N TYR A 357 8.29 -21.55 -13.06
CA TYR A 357 9.43 -20.90 -13.68
C TYR A 357 9.37 -21.00 -15.22
N VAL A 358 8.50 -20.23 -15.84
CA VAL A 358 8.64 -19.90 -17.27
C VAL A 358 8.43 -18.39 -17.45
N VAL A 359 9.56 -17.70 -17.59
CA VAL A 359 9.88 -16.36 -18.13
C VAL A 359 9.63 -15.19 -17.22
#